data_599f6597b184f3955e2e58e84b7f537d
#
_entry.id   599f6597b184f3955e2e58e84b7f537d
#
_cell.length_a   1.000
_cell.length_b   1.000
_cell.length_c   1.000
_cell.angle_alpha   90.00
_cell.angle_beta   90.00
_cell.angle_gamma   90.00
#
_symmetry.space_group_name_H-M   'P 1'
#
loop_
_entity.id
_entity.type
_entity.pdbx_description
1 polymer ?
#
loop_
_entity_poly.entity_id
_entity_poly.type
_entity_poly.pdbx_seq_one_letter_code
_entity_poly.pdbx_strand_id
1 'polypeptide(L)'
;MASSAVKLIFDNNNLDLNKIRMLLGGTETGVDHSKAISSYVFGALKQSGICLGNNFLTFQVQHACAGAAISLHTAASVLSHSNNSEYGIVFSSDIAHYSNLTTAEITQGAGATAILVEKNPKLLSINLSEFGVYTDDVDDFFRPFGSVEAKVRGQYSVECYNNANENALKDFAAKKQLSIKDLFSNYRFILHVPFAKMPIDSMHYILKNIIVMMNLLGTLI
;
A
#
# COMPACT_ATOMS: atom_id res chain seq x y z
N MET A 1 6.90 4.01 16.80
CA MET A 1 7.37 3.51 15.49
C MET A 1 7.05 4.50 14.36
N ALA A 2 5.79 4.79 14.04
CA ALA A 2 5.45 5.71 12.92
C ALA A 2 6.14 7.08 13.02
N SER A 3 6.07 7.75 14.17
CA SER A 3 6.76 9.03 14.40
C SER A 3 8.28 8.94 14.23
N SER A 4 8.88 7.83 14.64
CA SER A 4 10.32 7.60 14.44
C SER A 4 10.68 7.43 12.94
N ALA A 5 9.86 6.69 12.19
CA ALA A 5 10.05 6.55 10.74
C ALA A 5 9.89 7.90 10.01
N VAL A 6 8.89 8.70 10.38
CA VAL A 6 8.71 10.05 9.83
C VAL A 6 9.85 10.98 10.24
N LYS A 7 10.32 10.88 11.49
CA LYS A 7 11.47 11.67 11.97
C LYS A 7 12.72 11.44 11.14
N LEU A 8 12.99 10.20 10.73
CA LEU A 8 14.14 9.87 9.87
C LEU A 8 14.11 10.61 8.52
N ILE A 9 12.92 10.92 7.99
CA ILE A 9 12.83 11.77 6.77
C ILE A 9 13.39 13.17 7.05
N PHE A 10 13.03 13.77 8.18
CA PHE A 10 13.53 15.10 8.54
C PHE A 10 15.01 15.09 8.89
N ASP A 11 15.48 14.06 9.58
CA ASP A 11 16.90 13.93 9.95
C ASP A 11 17.82 13.76 8.71
N ASN A 12 17.32 13.10 7.67
CA ASN A 12 18.09 12.78 6.46
C ASN A 12 17.89 13.78 5.31
N ASN A 13 16.98 14.74 5.45
CA ASN A 13 16.69 15.71 4.40
C ASN A 13 16.54 17.10 4.99
N ASN A 14 17.15 18.08 4.34
CA ASN A 14 17.01 19.49 4.73
C ASN A 14 15.70 20.05 4.17
N LEU A 15 14.58 19.76 4.83
CA LEU A 15 13.24 20.17 4.41
C LEU A 15 12.77 21.41 5.15
N ASP A 16 12.13 22.31 4.42
CA ASP A 16 11.35 23.39 5.03
C ASP A 16 10.03 22.80 5.56
N LEU A 17 9.92 22.68 6.87
CA LEU A 17 8.75 22.08 7.54
C LEU A 17 7.45 22.84 7.26
N ASN A 18 7.52 24.14 6.93
CA ASN A 18 6.35 24.94 6.57
C ASN A 18 5.75 24.56 5.19
N LYS A 19 6.50 23.80 4.39
CA LYS A 19 6.06 23.30 3.08
C LYS A 19 5.45 21.90 3.12
N ILE A 20 5.37 21.30 4.28
CA ILE A 20 4.65 20.04 4.45
C ILE A 20 3.15 20.31 4.31
N ARG A 21 2.52 19.68 3.33
CA ARG A 21 1.09 19.82 3.02
C ARG A 21 0.26 18.62 3.42
N MET A 22 0.90 17.49 3.61
CA MET A 22 0.19 16.26 4.00
C MET A 22 1.04 15.41 4.92
N LEU A 23 0.36 14.79 5.89
CA LEU A 23 0.87 13.70 6.72
C LEU A 23 -0.19 12.61 6.76
N LEU A 24 -0.05 11.60 5.91
CA LEU A 24 -1.04 10.56 5.72
C LEU A 24 -0.55 9.22 6.25
N GLY A 25 -1.45 8.48 6.90
CA GLY A 25 -1.13 7.18 7.47
C GLY A 25 -1.95 6.06 6.87
N GLY A 26 -1.31 4.92 6.57
CA GLY A 26 -1.96 3.64 6.31
C GLY A 26 -1.70 2.68 7.47
N THR A 27 -2.75 2.11 8.03
CA THR A 27 -2.65 1.11 9.10
C THR A 27 -3.87 0.21 9.13
N GLU A 28 -3.68 -1.04 9.50
CA GLU A 28 -4.75 -1.98 9.85
C GLU A 28 -4.89 -2.15 11.37
N THR A 29 -3.94 -1.62 12.15
CA THR A 29 -3.84 -1.74 13.60
C THR A 29 -3.96 -0.38 14.27
N GLY A 30 -4.99 0.38 13.87
CA GLY A 30 -5.29 1.69 14.43
C GLY A 30 -5.49 1.65 15.95
N VAL A 31 -5.11 2.73 16.61
CA VAL A 31 -5.21 2.88 18.07
C VAL A 31 -6.53 3.51 18.52
N ASP A 32 -7.32 4.02 17.59
CA ASP A 32 -8.57 4.73 17.86
C ASP A 32 -9.52 4.58 16.65
N HIS A 33 -10.83 4.56 16.91
CA HIS A 33 -11.84 4.41 15.86
C HIS A 33 -12.31 5.74 15.25
N SER A 34 -11.90 6.87 15.82
CA SER A 34 -12.31 8.21 15.40
C SER A 34 -11.12 9.12 15.11
N LYS A 35 -10.13 9.16 16.00
CA LYS A 35 -8.92 9.95 15.83
C LYS A 35 -7.90 9.19 15.00
N ALA A 36 -7.54 9.75 13.85
CA ALA A 36 -6.58 9.13 12.95
C ALA A 36 -5.20 8.96 13.58
N ILE A 37 -4.49 7.85 13.25
CA ILE A 37 -3.13 7.60 13.70
C ILE A 37 -2.17 8.72 13.27
N SER A 38 -2.41 9.35 12.14
CA SER A 38 -1.61 10.49 11.66
C SER A 38 -1.68 11.69 12.60
N SER A 39 -2.81 11.92 13.28
CA SER A 39 -2.93 12.94 14.33
C SER A 39 -2.11 12.61 15.58
N TYR A 40 -2.03 11.32 15.94
CA TYR A 40 -1.15 10.87 17.03
C TYR A 40 0.34 11.02 16.64
N VAL A 41 0.69 10.67 15.41
CA VAL A 41 2.06 10.84 14.88
C VAL A 41 2.46 12.31 14.89
N PHE A 42 1.57 13.22 14.44
CA PHE A 42 1.81 14.66 14.52
C PHE A 42 2.07 15.13 15.95
N GLY A 43 1.24 14.68 16.92
CA GLY A 43 1.44 15.01 18.34
C GLY A 43 2.80 14.53 18.87
N ALA A 44 3.20 13.30 18.51
CA ALA A 44 4.49 12.73 18.92
C ALA A 44 5.69 13.46 18.28
N LEU A 45 5.58 13.88 17.01
CA LEU A 45 6.60 14.72 16.34
C LEU A 45 6.75 16.05 17.05
N LYS A 46 5.65 16.73 17.37
CA LYS A 46 5.66 18.00 18.11
C LYS A 46 6.32 17.85 19.49
N GLN A 47 6.03 16.77 20.22
CA GLN A 47 6.66 16.47 21.51
C GLN A 47 8.17 16.21 21.37
N SER A 48 8.63 15.69 20.23
CA SER A 48 10.05 15.51 19.94
C SER A 48 10.77 16.75 19.39
N GLY A 49 10.11 17.91 19.36
CA GLY A 49 10.67 19.17 18.90
C GLY A 49 10.52 19.43 17.39
N ILE A 50 9.81 18.58 16.66
CA ILE A 50 9.54 18.76 15.23
C ILE A 50 8.22 19.50 15.06
N CYS A 51 8.30 20.80 14.71
CA CYS A 51 7.14 21.67 14.58
C CYS A 51 6.72 21.83 13.11
N LEU A 52 5.75 21.06 12.66
CA LEU A 52 5.22 21.12 11.29
C LEU A 52 4.24 22.29 11.06
N GLY A 53 3.89 23.08 12.04
CA GLY A 53 2.75 23.99 11.94
C GLY A 53 1.42 23.22 11.99
N ASN A 54 0.31 23.89 11.66
CA ASN A 54 -1.03 23.29 11.74
C ASN A 54 -1.79 23.31 10.40
N ASN A 55 -1.16 23.83 9.33
CA ASN A 55 -1.82 24.06 8.04
C ASN A 55 -1.48 22.98 7.01
N PHE A 56 -1.79 21.71 7.33
CA PHE A 56 -1.60 20.58 6.44
C PHE A 56 -2.76 19.58 6.57
N LEU A 57 -2.98 18.82 5.52
CA LEU A 57 -3.98 17.75 5.48
C LEU A 57 -3.44 16.52 6.22
N THR A 58 -4.28 15.95 7.10
CA THR A 58 -3.94 14.70 7.79
C THR A 58 -5.15 13.80 7.87
N PHE A 59 -4.97 12.52 7.54
CA PHE A 59 -5.97 11.48 7.70
C PHE A 59 -5.32 10.09 7.71
N GLN A 60 -6.12 9.09 8.01
CA GLN A 60 -5.76 7.68 7.99
C GLN A 60 -6.59 6.97 6.93
N VAL A 61 -5.95 6.05 6.19
CA VAL A 61 -6.64 5.09 5.35
C VAL A 61 -6.65 3.75 6.06
N GLN A 62 -7.86 3.26 6.37
CA GLN A 62 -8.10 1.93 6.88
C GLN A 62 -8.47 1.02 5.71
N HIS A 63 -7.49 0.35 5.14
CA HIS A 63 -7.68 -0.59 4.04
C HIS A 63 -6.65 -1.71 4.11
N ALA A 64 -6.56 -2.36 5.26
CA ALA A 64 -5.56 -3.37 5.57
C ALA A 64 -4.16 -2.98 5.04
N CYS A 65 -3.45 -3.91 4.42
CA CYS A 65 -2.10 -3.67 3.88
C CYS A 65 -2.04 -2.66 2.73
N ALA A 66 -3.17 -2.35 2.06
CA ALA A 66 -3.21 -1.39 0.96
C ALA A 66 -3.29 0.09 1.42
N GLY A 67 -3.55 0.36 2.71
CA GLY A 67 -3.78 1.72 3.21
C GLY A 67 -2.67 2.71 2.89
N ALA A 68 -1.40 2.29 3.02
CA ALA A 68 -0.27 3.15 2.68
C ALA A 68 -0.12 3.38 1.16
N ALA A 69 -0.40 2.38 0.32
CA ALA A 69 -0.36 2.52 -1.14
C ALA A 69 -1.45 3.49 -1.63
N ILE A 70 -2.65 3.40 -1.08
CA ILE A 70 -3.75 4.33 -1.36
C ILE A 70 -3.38 5.75 -0.89
N SER A 71 -2.82 5.90 0.30
CA SER A 71 -2.33 7.18 0.82
C SER A 71 -1.24 7.77 -0.06
N LEU A 72 -0.32 6.95 -0.59
CA LEU A 72 0.73 7.37 -1.49
C LEU A 72 0.18 7.88 -2.83
N HIS A 73 -0.76 7.15 -3.43
CA HIS A 73 -1.44 7.58 -4.64
C HIS A 73 -2.20 8.90 -4.41
N THR A 74 -2.90 9.03 -3.29
CA THR A 74 -3.62 10.26 -2.91
C THR A 74 -2.67 11.43 -2.74
N ALA A 75 -1.55 11.25 -2.01
CA ALA A 75 -0.55 12.29 -1.80
C ALA A 75 0.07 12.75 -3.12
N ALA A 76 0.44 11.81 -3.99
CA ALA A 76 1.00 12.12 -5.29
C ALA A 76 -0.02 12.86 -6.19
N SER A 77 -1.28 12.45 -6.18
CA SER A 77 -2.36 13.11 -6.94
C SER A 77 -2.59 14.55 -6.48
N VAL A 78 -2.66 14.79 -5.17
CA VAL A 78 -2.83 16.15 -4.64
C VAL A 78 -1.62 17.02 -4.96
N LEU A 79 -0.41 16.51 -4.74
CA LEU A 79 0.82 17.27 -5.01
C LEU A 79 1.07 17.54 -6.49
N SER A 80 0.54 16.72 -7.40
CA SER A 80 0.65 16.98 -8.84
C SER A 80 0.02 18.33 -9.24
N HIS A 81 -0.95 18.80 -8.47
CA HIS A 81 -1.64 20.08 -8.66
C HIS A 81 -1.16 21.20 -7.74
N SER A 82 -0.18 20.91 -6.87
CA SER A 82 0.36 21.87 -5.91
C SER A 82 1.56 22.64 -6.47
N ASN A 83 2.12 23.55 -5.65
CA ASN A 83 3.36 24.24 -5.95
C ASN A 83 4.57 23.28 -5.91
N ASN A 84 5.59 23.53 -6.74
CA ASN A 84 6.75 22.64 -6.89
C ASN A 84 7.62 22.47 -5.62
N SER A 85 7.43 23.29 -4.62
CA SER A 85 8.20 23.25 -3.38
C SER A 85 7.45 22.66 -2.20
N GLU A 86 6.31 22.00 -2.42
CA GLU A 86 5.49 21.41 -1.38
C GLU A 86 5.75 19.91 -1.27
N TYR A 87 5.59 19.38 -0.05
CA TYR A 87 5.88 17.99 0.30
C TYR A 87 4.67 17.31 0.94
N GLY A 88 4.57 16.02 0.70
CA GLY A 88 3.71 15.11 1.46
C GLY A 88 4.57 14.06 2.17
N ILE A 89 4.10 13.61 3.32
CA ILE A 89 4.66 12.48 4.02
C ILE A 89 3.58 11.41 4.12
N VAL A 90 3.91 10.22 3.66
CA VAL A 90 3.05 9.03 3.79
C VAL A 90 3.80 8.04 4.66
N PHE A 91 3.12 7.48 5.65
CA PHE A 91 3.69 6.42 6.47
C PHE A 91 2.76 5.22 6.56
N SER A 92 3.36 4.06 6.79
CA SER A 92 2.70 2.82 7.20
C SER A 92 3.21 2.43 8.58
N SER A 93 2.33 1.98 9.45
CA SER A 93 2.77 1.49 10.76
C SER A 93 1.75 0.51 11.32
N ASP A 94 2.20 -0.71 11.57
CA ASP A 94 1.36 -1.77 12.11
C ASP A 94 2.05 -2.57 13.20
N ILE A 95 1.22 -3.11 14.10
CA ILE A 95 1.58 -4.15 15.06
C ILE A 95 0.59 -5.29 14.82
N ALA A 96 0.93 -6.16 13.89
CA ALA A 96 0.05 -7.25 13.49
C ALA A 96 0.08 -8.40 14.49
N HIS A 97 -1.08 -8.72 15.06
CA HIS A 97 -1.30 -9.84 15.95
C HIS A 97 -2.28 -10.83 15.34
N TYR A 98 -1.93 -12.10 15.44
CA TYR A 98 -2.76 -13.22 15.02
C TYR A 98 -2.92 -14.22 16.19
N SER A 99 -3.93 -15.06 16.10
CA SER A 99 -4.14 -16.11 17.12
C SER A 99 -2.95 -17.08 17.11
N ASN A 100 -2.47 -17.44 18.30
CA ASN A 100 -1.39 -18.40 18.48
C ASN A 100 -1.76 -19.76 17.88
N LEU A 101 -0.74 -20.52 17.44
CA LEU A 101 -0.87 -21.84 16.85
C LEU A 101 -1.70 -21.88 15.54
N THR A 102 -1.82 -20.74 14.87
CA THR A 102 -2.42 -20.66 13.53
C THR A 102 -1.32 -20.51 12.47
N THR A 103 -1.65 -20.86 11.21
CA THR A 103 -0.71 -20.66 10.08
C THR A 103 -0.40 -19.17 9.83
N ALA A 104 -1.23 -18.27 10.32
CA ALA A 104 -1.02 -16.82 10.21
C ALA A 104 0.01 -16.29 11.23
N GLU A 105 0.30 -17.01 12.31
CA GLU A 105 1.24 -16.56 13.37
C GLU A 105 2.63 -16.20 12.80
N ILE A 106 3.11 -16.91 11.79
CA ILE A 106 4.41 -16.63 11.16
C ILE A 106 4.45 -15.29 10.40
N THR A 107 3.31 -14.69 10.13
CA THR A 107 3.18 -13.41 9.41
C THR A 107 2.98 -12.22 10.33
N GLN A 108 2.90 -12.44 11.65
CA GLN A 108 2.79 -11.34 12.60
C GLN A 108 4.11 -10.56 12.74
N GLY A 109 3.99 -9.32 13.16
CA GLY A 109 5.16 -8.46 13.34
C GLY A 109 4.80 -7.02 13.63
N ALA A 110 5.83 -6.22 13.86
CA ALA A 110 5.68 -4.78 14.08
C ALA A 110 6.68 -4.02 13.22
N GLY A 111 6.20 -2.97 12.55
CA GLY A 111 7.05 -2.15 11.70
C GLY A 111 6.43 -0.81 11.35
N ALA A 112 7.28 0.10 10.89
CA ALA A 112 6.85 1.36 10.32
C ALA A 112 7.80 1.77 9.19
N THR A 113 7.22 2.34 8.14
CA THR A 113 7.95 2.98 7.04
C THR A 113 7.39 4.38 6.80
N ALA A 114 8.20 5.27 6.21
CA ALA A 114 7.75 6.57 5.79
C ALA A 114 8.36 6.95 4.44
N ILE A 115 7.59 7.63 3.61
CA ILE A 115 7.94 8.04 2.26
C ILE A 115 7.72 9.55 2.14
N LEU A 116 8.74 10.26 1.66
CA LEU A 116 8.63 11.64 1.24
C LEU A 116 8.10 11.70 -0.20
N VAL A 117 7.05 12.47 -0.40
CA VAL A 117 6.39 12.65 -1.70
C VAL A 117 6.56 14.10 -2.14
N GLU A 118 7.02 14.30 -3.37
CA GLU A 118 7.20 15.61 -3.98
C GLU A 118 6.80 15.59 -5.46
N LYS A 119 6.49 16.75 -6.03
CA LYS A 119 6.05 16.86 -7.44
C LYS A 119 7.16 16.50 -8.43
N ASN A 120 8.41 16.79 -8.09
CA ASN A 120 9.59 16.48 -8.92
C ASN A 120 10.48 15.45 -8.19
N PRO A 121 10.09 14.17 -8.16
CA PRO A 121 10.76 13.16 -7.37
C PRO A 121 12.14 12.82 -7.91
N LYS A 122 13.08 12.47 -7.00
CA LYS A 122 14.47 12.14 -7.35
C LYS A 122 14.73 10.64 -7.48
N LEU A 123 13.98 9.82 -6.75
CA LEU A 123 14.23 8.38 -6.68
C LEU A 123 13.25 7.57 -7.51
N LEU A 124 11.96 7.86 -7.43
CA LEU A 124 10.89 7.11 -8.07
C LEU A 124 9.77 8.06 -8.45
N SER A 125 9.29 7.98 -9.68
CA SER A 125 8.07 8.68 -10.11
C SER A 125 6.88 7.72 -10.20
N ILE A 126 5.68 8.22 -9.89
CA ILE A 126 4.43 7.48 -10.00
C ILE A 126 3.66 8.04 -11.18
N ASN A 127 3.29 7.18 -12.13
CA ASN A 127 2.36 7.57 -13.19
C ASN A 127 0.93 7.48 -12.65
N LEU A 128 0.31 8.64 -12.44
CA LEU A 128 -1.01 8.75 -11.83
C LEU A 128 -2.17 8.45 -12.79
N SER A 129 -1.91 8.46 -14.08
CA SER A 129 -2.94 8.20 -15.11
C SER A 129 -3.06 6.72 -15.48
N GLU A 130 -2.12 5.90 -15.06
CA GLU A 130 -1.99 4.51 -15.50
C GLU A 130 -2.00 3.56 -14.30
N PHE A 131 -3.15 3.03 -13.96
CA PHE A 131 -3.29 2.02 -12.91
C PHE A 131 -4.43 1.05 -13.23
N GLY A 132 -4.23 -0.21 -12.86
CA GLY A 132 -5.26 -1.24 -12.89
C GLY A 132 -5.92 -1.36 -11.54
N VAL A 133 -7.21 -1.66 -11.53
CA VAL A 133 -8.01 -1.81 -10.32
C VAL A 133 -8.85 -3.08 -10.36
N TYR A 134 -9.08 -3.64 -9.18
CA TYR A 134 -10.05 -4.69 -8.95
C TYR A 134 -10.62 -4.52 -7.55
N THR A 135 -11.91 -4.65 -7.41
CA THR A 135 -12.62 -4.55 -6.13
C THR A 135 -13.55 -5.73 -5.98
N ASP A 136 -13.54 -6.34 -4.80
CA ASP A 136 -14.46 -7.40 -4.44
C ASP A 136 -14.77 -7.31 -2.94
N ASP A 137 -15.91 -7.87 -2.52
CA ASP A 137 -16.28 -7.99 -1.11
C ASP A 137 -15.89 -9.38 -0.62
N VAL A 138 -14.73 -9.47 0.02
CA VAL A 138 -14.17 -10.72 0.53
C VAL A 138 -13.85 -10.62 2.03
N ASP A 139 -13.98 -11.72 2.74
CA ASP A 139 -13.69 -11.83 4.17
C ASP A 139 -12.52 -12.79 4.46
N ASP A 140 -11.53 -12.79 3.59
CA ASP A 140 -10.31 -13.57 3.70
C ASP A 140 -9.42 -13.13 4.84
N PHE A 141 -9.40 -11.81 5.11
CA PHE A 141 -8.68 -11.16 6.19
C PHE A 141 -9.52 -10.02 6.77
N PHE A 142 -9.82 -10.09 8.05
CA PHE A 142 -10.57 -9.04 8.74
C PHE A 142 -10.25 -9.02 10.23
N ARG A 143 -10.44 -7.86 10.87
CA ARG A 143 -10.31 -7.71 12.32
C ARG A 143 -11.67 -7.33 12.90
N PRO A 144 -12.32 -8.23 13.65
CA PRO A 144 -13.59 -7.93 14.28
C PRO A 144 -13.49 -6.71 15.18
N PHE A 145 -14.53 -5.91 15.23
CA PHE A 145 -14.59 -4.75 16.10
C PHE A 145 -14.32 -5.15 17.57
N GLY A 146 -13.41 -4.43 18.23
CA GLY A 146 -12.97 -4.75 19.61
C GLY A 146 -11.94 -5.88 19.73
N SER A 147 -11.49 -6.49 18.61
CA SER A 147 -10.42 -7.48 18.63
C SER A 147 -9.07 -6.86 18.27
N VAL A 148 -8.03 -7.26 19.02
CA VAL A 148 -6.64 -6.95 18.67
C VAL A 148 -6.05 -7.95 17.67
N GLU A 149 -6.68 -9.13 17.54
CA GLU A 149 -6.27 -10.19 16.63
C GLU A 149 -7.07 -10.16 15.32
N ALA A 150 -6.38 -10.27 14.19
CA ALA A 150 -7.03 -10.49 12.91
C ALA A 150 -7.47 -11.94 12.74
N LYS A 151 -8.51 -12.15 11.95
CA LYS A 151 -8.96 -13.45 11.47
C LYS A 151 -8.51 -13.63 10.03
N VAL A 152 -7.86 -14.77 9.75
CA VAL A 152 -7.33 -15.09 8.42
C VAL A 152 -7.88 -16.43 7.98
N ARG A 153 -8.47 -16.47 6.79
CA ARG A 153 -8.92 -17.69 6.12
C ARG A 153 -7.86 -18.12 5.10
N GLY A 154 -6.77 -18.75 5.58
CA GLY A 154 -5.51 -18.90 4.87
C GLY A 154 -5.59 -19.34 3.39
N GLN A 155 -6.27 -20.48 3.09
CA GLN A 155 -6.44 -20.94 1.72
C GLN A 155 -7.24 -19.95 0.87
N TYR A 156 -8.36 -19.48 1.39
CA TYR A 156 -9.21 -18.50 0.72
C TYR A 156 -8.48 -17.17 0.48
N SER A 157 -7.63 -16.75 1.40
CA SER A 157 -6.79 -15.56 1.23
C SER A 157 -5.82 -15.69 0.05
N VAL A 158 -5.26 -16.89 -0.20
CA VAL A 158 -4.44 -17.14 -1.39
C VAL A 158 -5.27 -17.02 -2.68
N GLU A 159 -6.49 -17.54 -2.67
CA GLU A 159 -7.41 -17.43 -3.82
C GLU A 159 -7.78 -15.97 -4.09
N CYS A 160 -8.14 -15.20 -3.05
CA CYS A 160 -8.41 -13.77 -3.15
C CYS A 160 -7.21 -12.99 -3.69
N TYR A 161 -6.01 -13.28 -3.19
CA TYR A 161 -4.77 -12.65 -3.65
C TYR A 161 -4.52 -12.91 -5.15
N ASN A 162 -4.65 -14.17 -5.59
CA ASN A 162 -4.48 -14.53 -7.00
C ASN A 162 -5.51 -13.84 -7.89
N ASN A 163 -6.78 -13.86 -7.49
CA ASN A 163 -7.87 -13.25 -8.23
C ASN A 163 -7.71 -11.74 -8.34
N ALA A 164 -7.36 -11.07 -7.25
CA ALA A 164 -7.12 -9.63 -7.23
C ALA A 164 -5.96 -9.22 -8.14
N ASN A 165 -4.81 -9.90 -8.05
CA ASN A 165 -3.66 -9.62 -8.91
C ASN A 165 -3.97 -9.86 -10.39
N GLU A 166 -4.60 -11.00 -10.72
CA GLU A 166 -4.94 -11.34 -12.10
C GLU A 166 -5.88 -10.30 -12.72
N ASN A 167 -6.95 -9.92 -12.01
CA ASN A 167 -7.94 -8.98 -12.54
C ASN A 167 -7.43 -7.54 -12.58
N ALA A 168 -6.65 -7.08 -11.61
CA ALA A 168 -6.00 -5.78 -11.66
C ALA A 168 -4.99 -5.68 -12.82
N LEU A 169 -4.23 -6.76 -13.10
CA LEU A 169 -3.33 -6.82 -14.25
C LEU A 169 -4.09 -6.82 -15.58
N LYS A 170 -5.23 -7.52 -15.67
CA LYS A 170 -6.10 -7.49 -16.85
C LYS A 170 -6.67 -6.11 -17.12
N ASP A 171 -7.14 -5.41 -16.07
CA ASP A 171 -7.63 -4.03 -16.20
C ASP A 171 -6.53 -3.07 -16.65
N PHE A 172 -5.33 -3.18 -16.06
CA PHE A 172 -4.17 -2.39 -16.48
C PHE A 172 -3.78 -2.68 -17.94
N ALA A 173 -3.69 -3.94 -18.32
CA ALA A 173 -3.35 -4.36 -19.69
C ALA A 173 -4.35 -3.80 -20.72
N ALA A 174 -5.66 -3.90 -20.42
CA ALA A 174 -6.71 -3.37 -21.27
C ALA A 174 -6.60 -1.85 -21.45
N LYS A 175 -6.38 -1.09 -20.37
CA LYS A 175 -6.17 0.36 -20.42
C LYS A 175 -4.95 0.76 -21.23
N LYS A 176 -3.89 -0.04 -21.18
CA LYS A 176 -2.65 0.15 -21.93
C LYS A 176 -2.69 -0.42 -23.34
N GLN A 177 -3.75 -1.12 -23.72
CA GLN A 177 -3.85 -1.87 -25.00
C GLN A 177 -2.70 -2.87 -25.19
N LEU A 178 -2.27 -3.52 -24.09
CA LEU A 178 -1.21 -4.52 -24.04
C LEU A 178 -1.80 -5.90 -23.72
N SER A 179 -1.13 -6.93 -24.18
CA SER A 179 -1.39 -8.28 -23.66
C SER A 179 -0.75 -8.45 -22.28
N ILE A 180 -1.26 -9.38 -21.48
CA ILE A 180 -0.61 -9.74 -20.20
C ILE A 180 0.82 -10.25 -20.45
N LYS A 181 1.07 -10.95 -21.56
CA LYS A 181 2.42 -11.38 -21.95
C LYS A 181 3.36 -10.19 -22.12
N ASP A 182 2.88 -9.10 -22.74
CA ASP A 182 3.69 -7.88 -22.92
C ASP A 182 4.02 -7.24 -21.57
N LEU A 183 3.10 -7.29 -20.59
CA LEU A 183 3.38 -6.82 -19.24
C LEU A 183 4.54 -7.61 -18.60
N PHE A 184 4.49 -8.94 -18.66
CA PHE A 184 5.55 -9.78 -18.10
C PHE A 184 6.89 -9.61 -18.84
N SER A 185 6.88 -9.25 -20.12
CA SER A 185 8.10 -9.02 -20.90
C SER A 185 8.72 -7.64 -20.66
N ASN A 186 7.91 -6.62 -20.41
CA ASN A 186 8.35 -5.22 -20.45
C ASN A 186 8.34 -4.53 -19.07
N TYR A 187 7.69 -5.11 -18.05
CA TYR A 187 7.56 -4.52 -16.72
C TYR A 187 8.30 -5.32 -15.67
N ARG A 188 8.70 -4.65 -14.60
CA ARG A 188 9.15 -5.26 -13.35
C ARG A 188 8.02 -5.20 -12.33
N PHE A 189 7.80 -6.28 -11.58
CA PHE A 189 6.73 -6.37 -10.61
C PHE A 189 7.29 -6.20 -9.20
N ILE A 190 6.68 -5.32 -8.43
CA ILE A 190 6.87 -5.20 -6.99
C ILE A 190 5.53 -5.55 -6.36
N LEU A 191 5.49 -6.64 -5.63
CA LEU A 191 4.25 -7.22 -5.13
C LEU A 191 4.14 -7.04 -3.61
N HIS A 192 2.92 -7.01 -3.12
CA HIS A 192 2.65 -7.21 -1.70
C HIS A 192 3.08 -8.63 -1.29
N VAL A 193 3.78 -8.76 -0.16
CA VAL A 193 4.40 -10.01 0.29
C VAL A 193 3.88 -10.38 1.70
N PRO A 194 2.69 -10.99 1.81
CA PRO A 194 2.21 -11.49 3.10
C PRO A 194 3.14 -12.55 3.68
N PHE A 195 3.67 -13.44 2.82
CA PHE A 195 4.77 -14.36 3.10
C PHE A 195 5.51 -14.67 1.78
N ALA A 196 6.79 -15.02 1.89
CA ALA A 196 7.74 -15.01 0.78
C ALA A 196 7.31 -15.81 -0.46
N LYS A 197 6.61 -16.93 -0.29
CA LYS A 197 6.18 -17.79 -1.39
C LYS A 197 4.97 -17.29 -2.16
N MET A 198 4.06 -16.58 -1.50
CA MET A 198 2.75 -16.19 -2.05
C MET A 198 2.82 -15.38 -3.35
N PRO A 199 3.64 -14.31 -3.47
CA PRO A 199 3.72 -13.55 -4.73
C PRO A 199 4.33 -14.36 -5.87
N ILE A 200 5.29 -15.26 -5.58
CA ILE A 200 5.91 -16.12 -6.59
C ILE A 200 4.88 -17.10 -7.15
N ASP A 201 4.14 -17.77 -6.27
CA ASP A 201 3.10 -18.72 -6.65
C ASP A 201 1.97 -18.02 -7.44
N SER A 202 1.60 -16.78 -7.05
CA SER A 202 0.60 -15.98 -7.77
C SER A 202 1.05 -15.64 -9.19
N MET A 203 2.30 -15.23 -9.39
CA MET A 203 2.81 -14.95 -10.72
C MET A 203 2.83 -16.20 -11.59
N HIS A 204 3.22 -17.33 -11.04
CA HIS A 204 3.14 -18.62 -11.76
C HIS A 204 1.71 -19.03 -12.11
N TYR A 205 0.76 -18.80 -11.20
CA TYR A 205 -0.67 -19.04 -11.43
C TYR A 205 -1.20 -18.22 -12.60
N ILE A 206 -0.91 -16.90 -12.61
CA ILE A 206 -1.34 -16.00 -13.68
C ILE A 206 -0.72 -16.40 -15.02
N LEU A 207 0.59 -16.67 -15.07
CA LEU A 207 1.27 -17.11 -16.29
C LEU A 207 0.69 -18.42 -16.84
N LYS A 208 0.41 -19.39 -15.97
CA LYS A 208 -0.20 -20.67 -16.36
C LYS A 208 -1.58 -20.45 -17.00
N ASN A 209 -2.41 -19.60 -16.40
CA ASN A 209 -3.74 -19.29 -16.93
C ASN A 209 -3.67 -18.65 -18.32
N ILE A 210 -2.70 -17.76 -18.53
CA ILE A 210 -2.47 -17.13 -19.84
C ILE A 210 -2.11 -18.18 -20.89
N ILE A 211 -1.20 -19.10 -20.57
CA ILE A 211 -0.75 -20.16 -21.49
C ILE A 211 -1.93 -21.08 -21.84
N VAL A 212 -2.76 -21.45 -20.87
CA VAL A 212 -3.96 -22.26 -21.10
C VAL A 212 -4.95 -21.54 -22.01
N MET A 213 -5.23 -20.25 -21.77
CA MET A 213 -6.11 -19.47 -22.64
C MET A 213 -5.57 -19.35 -24.07
N MET A 214 -4.27 -19.13 -24.26
CA MET A 214 -3.67 -19.04 -25.59
C MET A 214 -3.76 -20.36 -26.34
N ASN A 215 -3.58 -21.50 -25.67
CA ASN A 215 -3.72 -22.82 -26.27
C ASN A 215 -5.17 -23.13 -26.68
N LEU A 216 -6.14 -22.73 -25.86
CA LEU A 216 -7.57 -22.87 -26.19
C LEU A 216 -7.99 -22.01 -27.37
N LEU A 217 -7.48 -20.78 -27.49
CA LEU A 217 -7.75 -19.91 -28.62
C LEU A 217 -7.02 -20.36 -29.90
N GLY A 218 -5.82 -20.92 -29.78
CA GLY A 218 -5.07 -21.47 -30.92
C GLY A 218 -5.60 -22.79 -31.47
N THR A 219 -6.48 -23.48 -30.72
CA THR A 219 -7.19 -24.70 -31.19
C THR A 219 -8.53 -24.38 -31.85
N LEU A 220 -8.97 -23.12 -31.84
CA LEU A 220 -10.22 -22.63 -32.44
C LEU A 220 -10.02 -21.89 -33.79
N ILE A 221 -8.79 -21.80 -34.26
CA ILE A 221 -8.37 -21.28 -35.57
C ILE A 221 -7.78 -22.43 -36.39
#